data_47dfa5d32974c28142f4bea4f286ff72
#
_entry.id   47dfa5d32974c28142f4bea4f286ff72
#
_cell.length_a   1.000
_cell.length_b   1.000
_cell.length_c   1.000
_cell.angle_alpha   90.00
_cell.angle_beta   90.00
_cell.angle_gamma   90.00
#
_symmetry.space_group_name_H-M   'P 1'
#
loop_
_entity.id
_entity.type
_entity.pdbx_description
1 polymer ?
#
loop_
_entity_poly.entity_id
_entity_poly.type
_entity_poly.pdbx_seq_one_letter_code
_entity_poly.pdbx_strand_id
1 'polypeptide(L)'
;MHGCAPYAARVALPHAILVSLCEQSGSGYELAHRFDRSIGYFWRATHQQIYRTLRVMEDDGWLSATLIVQRGRPDKKVYTVSDAGRAELARWIAASG
;
A
#
# COMPACT_ATOMS: atom_id res chain seq x y z
N MET A 1 -23.16 7.63 -9.51
CA MET A 1 -22.71 7.72 -9.28
C MET A 1 -21.83 7.86 -9.12
N HIS A 2 -21.66 8.03 -9.02
CA HIS A 2 -20.77 8.33 -8.71
C HIS A 2 -19.69 8.56 -9.30
N GLY A 3 -19.29 9.58 -9.70
CA GLY A 3 -18.09 10.04 -10.20
C GLY A 3 -17.15 8.99 -10.13
N CYS A 4 -17.27 8.16 -10.96
CA CYS A 4 -16.58 6.94 -10.86
C CYS A 4 -15.09 7.09 -10.94
N ALA A 5 -14.60 7.97 -11.80
CA ALA A 5 -13.16 8.00 -12.05
C ALA A 5 -12.34 8.40 -10.81
N PRO A 6 -12.61 9.53 -10.16
CA PRO A 6 -11.82 9.88 -8.98
C PRO A 6 -12.06 8.92 -7.83
N TYR A 7 -13.25 8.42 -7.73
CA TYR A 7 -13.55 7.47 -6.68
C TYR A 7 -12.77 6.17 -6.89
N ALA A 8 -12.79 5.67 -8.12
CA ALA A 8 -12.08 4.45 -8.45
C ALA A 8 -10.59 4.60 -8.22
N ALA A 9 -10.03 5.76 -8.57
CA ALA A 9 -8.61 5.99 -8.36
C ALA A 9 -8.24 5.93 -6.89
N ARG A 10 -9.06 6.53 -6.03
CA ARG A 10 -8.76 6.51 -4.60
C ARG A 10 -8.90 5.13 -3.99
N VAL A 11 -9.90 4.39 -4.43
CA VAL A 11 -10.10 3.02 -3.93
C VAL A 11 -8.95 2.14 -4.41
N ALA A 12 -8.51 2.36 -5.63
CA ALA A 12 -7.48 1.51 -6.19
C ALA A 12 -6.11 1.71 -5.57
N LEU A 13 -5.81 2.87 -4.99
CA LEU A 13 -4.50 3.06 -4.39
C LEU A 13 -4.22 2.09 -3.24
N PRO A 14 -5.11 1.90 -2.27
CA PRO A 14 -4.85 0.88 -1.24
C PRO A 14 -4.67 -0.50 -1.83
N HIS A 15 -5.44 -0.83 -2.84
CA HIS A 15 -5.34 -2.17 -3.44
C HIS A 15 -4.04 -2.34 -4.23
N ALA A 16 -3.58 -1.27 -4.90
CA ALA A 16 -2.27 -1.31 -5.54
C ALA A 16 -1.15 -1.52 -4.51
N ILE A 17 -1.28 -0.90 -3.35
CA ILE A 17 -0.33 -1.09 -2.27
C ILE A 17 -0.36 -2.54 -1.78
N LEU A 18 -1.56 -3.11 -1.63
CA LEU A 18 -1.67 -4.50 -1.22
C LEU A 18 -0.97 -5.43 -2.20
N VAL A 19 -1.17 -5.21 -3.50
CA VAL A 19 -0.51 -6.03 -4.52
C VAL A 19 1.01 -5.95 -4.36
N SER A 20 1.54 -4.74 -4.26
CA SER A 20 2.98 -4.55 -4.17
C SER A 20 3.55 -5.21 -2.93
N LEU A 21 2.88 -5.06 -1.79
CA LEU A 21 3.39 -5.62 -0.53
C LEU A 21 3.18 -7.12 -0.43
N CYS A 22 2.19 -7.67 -1.14
CA CYS A 22 2.06 -9.12 -1.22
C CYS A 22 3.23 -9.73 -1.97
N GLU A 23 3.75 -9.04 -2.96
CA GLU A 23 4.92 -9.51 -3.69
C GLU A 23 6.17 -9.40 -2.84
N GLN A 24 6.31 -8.31 -2.13
CA GLN A 24 7.50 -8.09 -1.31
C GLN A 24 7.19 -7.06 -0.23
N SER A 25 7.32 -7.47 1.01
CA SER A 25 7.20 -6.56 2.14
C SER A 25 8.24 -5.44 2.02
N GLY A 26 7.94 -4.31 2.64
CA GLY A 26 8.89 -3.21 2.58
C GLY A 26 8.46 -2.05 3.44
N SER A 27 9.35 -1.09 3.57
CA SER A 27 9.07 0.15 4.27
C SER A 27 8.26 1.09 3.38
N GLY A 28 7.71 2.14 3.98
CA GLY A 28 7.02 3.16 3.20
C GLY A 28 7.92 3.79 2.16
N TYR A 29 9.18 4.02 2.53
CA TYR A 29 10.16 4.59 1.61
C TYR A 29 10.39 3.65 0.41
N GLU A 30 10.58 2.37 0.70
CA GLU A 30 10.80 1.38 -0.37
C GLU A 30 9.59 1.26 -1.28
N LEU A 31 8.40 1.26 -0.69
CA LEU A 31 7.17 1.19 -1.46
C LEU A 31 7.01 2.41 -2.36
N ALA A 32 7.26 3.59 -1.81
CA ALA A 32 7.15 4.82 -2.59
C ALA A 32 8.09 4.80 -3.79
N HIS A 33 9.30 4.29 -3.59
CA HIS A 33 10.25 4.17 -4.69
C HIS A 33 9.82 3.14 -5.73
N ARG A 34 9.21 2.04 -5.28
CA ARG A 34 8.68 1.07 -6.23
C ARG A 34 7.59 1.69 -7.09
N PHE A 35 6.73 2.48 -6.46
CA PHE A 35 5.66 3.15 -7.19
C PHE A 35 6.20 4.13 -8.21
N ASP A 36 7.25 4.87 -7.84
CA ASP A 36 7.86 5.81 -8.78
C ASP A 36 8.36 5.09 -10.03
N ARG A 37 8.92 3.90 -9.86
CA ARG A 37 9.58 3.21 -10.96
C ARG A 37 8.64 2.36 -11.79
N SER A 38 7.61 1.79 -11.19
CA SER A 38 6.77 0.85 -11.92
C SER A 38 5.34 1.30 -12.07
N ILE A 39 4.78 1.94 -11.04
CA ILE A 39 3.37 2.32 -11.04
C ILE A 39 3.20 3.82 -11.17
N GLY A 40 4.17 4.59 -10.72
CA GLY A 40 4.08 6.05 -10.73
C GLY A 40 3.75 6.61 -12.10
N TYR A 41 4.13 5.90 -13.13
CA TYR A 41 3.82 6.29 -14.49
C TYR A 41 2.32 6.39 -14.71
N PHE A 42 1.57 5.43 -14.19
CA PHE A 42 0.12 5.41 -14.32
C PHE A 42 -0.58 6.05 -13.14
N TRP A 43 0.13 6.22 -12.06
CA TRP A 43 -0.47 6.56 -10.79
C TRP A 43 0.24 7.74 -10.18
N ARG A 44 -0.46 8.81 -10.07
CA ARG A 44 0.16 10.04 -9.59
C ARG A 44 -0.01 10.21 -8.09
N ALA A 45 0.27 9.18 -7.35
CA ALA A 45 0.23 9.29 -5.91
C ALA A 45 1.52 9.94 -5.43
N THR A 46 1.40 10.92 -4.57
CA THR A 46 2.57 11.51 -3.93
C THR A 46 3.08 10.58 -2.84
N HIS A 47 4.33 10.75 -2.44
CA HIS A 47 4.88 9.96 -1.34
C HIS A 47 4.07 10.20 -0.07
N GLN A 48 3.60 11.42 0.15
CA GLN A 48 2.76 11.71 1.31
C GLN A 48 1.45 10.93 1.28
N GLN A 49 0.83 10.82 0.11
CA GLN A 49 -0.39 10.03 -0.02
C GLN A 49 -0.13 8.57 0.27
N ILE A 50 0.99 8.05 -0.19
CA ILE A 50 1.36 6.67 0.07
C ILE A 50 1.56 6.45 1.57
N TYR A 51 2.30 7.32 2.23
CA TYR A 51 2.55 7.19 3.67
C TYR A 51 1.24 7.28 4.45
N ARG A 52 0.37 8.20 4.08
CA ARG A 52 -0.92 8.35 4.76
C ARG A 52 -1.78 7.12 4.56
N THR A 53 -1.82 6.60 3.34
CA THR A 53 -2.61 5.42 3.03
C THR A 53 -2.11 4.21 3.78
N LEU A 54 -0.79 4.05 3.88
CA LEU A 54 -0.20 2.95 4.66
C LEU A 54 -0.65 3.00 6.11
N ARG A 55 -0.70 4.20 6.69
CA ARG A 55 -1.14 4.34 8.08
C ARG A 55 -2.59 3.94 8.25
N VAL A 56 -3.45 4.38 7.34
CA VAL A 56 -4.87 4.01 7.38
C VAL A 56 -5.03 2.50 7.23
N MET A 57 -4.29 1.90 6.31
CA MET A 57 -4.38 0.46 6.09
C MET A 57 -3.89 -0.33 7.29
N GLU A 58 -2.87 0.16 7.96
CA GLU A 58 -2.40 -0.46 9.20
C GLU A 58 -3.48 -0.35 10.28
N ASP A 59 -4.08 0.83 10.42
CA ASP A 59 -5.15 1.04 11.40
C ASP A 59 -6.35 0.16 11.12
N ASP A 60 -6.63 -0.09 9.84
CA ASP A 60 -7.74 -0.95 9.44
C ASP A 60 -7.43 -2.43 9.56
N GLY A 61 -6.20 -2.78 9.90
CA GLY A 61 -5.82 -4.16 10.08
C GLY A 61 -5.43 -4.89 8.80
N TRP A 62 -5.29 -4.19 7.70
CA TRP A 62 -4.88 -4.82 6.44
C TRP A 62 -3.38 -5.01 6.35
N LEU A 63 -2.63 -4.26 7.12
CA LEU A 63 -1.17 -4.36 7.18
C LEU A 63 -0.74 -4.53 8.62
N SER A 64 0.34 -5.27 8.82
CA SER A 64 1.06 -5.25 10.08
C SER A 64 2.41 -4.57 9.83
N ALA A 65 2.96 -3.98 10.88
CA ALA A 65 4.22 -3.27 10.76
C ALA A 65 5.20 -3.82 11.78
N THR A 66 6.42 -4.01 11.32
CA THR A 66 7.53 -4.47 12.17
C THR A 66 8.61 -3.42 12.17
N LEU A 67 9.05 -3.05 13.36
CA LEU A 67 10.13 -2.08 13.48
C LEU A 67 11.46 -2.82 13.43
N ILE A 68 12.30 -2.43 12.48
CA ILE A 68 13.64 -2.99 12.34
C ILE A 68 14.62 -1.98 12.88
N VAL A 69 15.32 -2.34 13.95
CA VAL A 69 16.33 -1.48 14.54
C VAL A 69 17.61 -1.62 13.72
N GLN A 70 18.16 -0.48 13.30
CA GLN A 70 19.35 -0.47 12.47
C GLN A 70 20.46 0.33 13.18
N ARG A 71 21.67 -0.18 13.06
CA ARG A 71 22.82 0.53 13.62
C ARG A 71 23.21 1.68 12.71
N GLY A 72 23.42 2.85 13.33
CA GLY A 72 23.90 4.02 12.60
C GLY A 72 22.91 4.58 11.60
N ARG A 73 21.64 4.18 11.69
CA ARG A 73 20.58 4.66 10.83
C ARG A 73 19.29 4.73 11.63
N PRO A 74 18.33 5.53 11.17
CA PRO A 74 17.00 5.51 11.78
C PRO A 74 16.40 4.12 11.70
N ASP A 75 15.56 3.79 12.67
CA ASP A 75 14.83 2.53 12.65
C ASP A 75 13.94 2.48 11.43
N LYS A 76 13.69 1.27 10.96
CA LYS A 76 12.96 1.05 9.73
C LYS A 76 11.66 0.32 10.04
N LYS A 77 10.55 0.86 9.56
CA LYS A 77 9.24 0.25 9.75
C LYS A 77 8.87 -0.49 8.47
N VAL A 78 8.75 -1.81 8.56
CA VAL A 78 8.46 -2.67 7.41
C VAL A 78 7.01 -3.13 7.49
N TYR A 79 6.29 -2.96 6.41
CA TYR A 79 4.89 -3.34 6.31
C TYR A 79 4.74 -4.69 5.63
N THR A 80 3.84 -5.49 6.16
CA THR A 80 3.52 -6.81 5.61
C THR A 80 2.01 -6.93 5.55
N VAL A 81 1.50 -7.54 4.49
CA VAL A 81 0.06 -7.71 4.34
C VAL A 81 -0.43 -8.75 5.34
N SER A 82 -1.47 -8.40 6.10
CA SER A 82 -2.08 -9.30 7.07
C SER A 82 -3.04 -10.26 6.37
N ASP A 83 -3.55 -11.24 7.10
CA ASP A 83 -4.58 -12.13 6.56
C ASP A 83 -5.81 -11.34 6.13
N ALA A 84 -6.19 -10.33 6.92
CA ALA A 84 -7.32 -9.48 6.55
C ALA A 84 -7.04 -8.71 5.27
N GLY A 85 -5.81 -8.23 5.10
CA GLY A 85 -5.43 -7.54 3.87
C GLY A 85 -5.46 -8.45 2.66
N ARG A 86 -5.00 -9.69 2.83
CA ARG A 86 -5.06 -10.67 1.73
C ARG A 86 -6.49 -10.99 1.36
N ALA A 87 -7.36 -11.12 2.35
CA ALA A 87 -8.77 -11.38 2.10
C ALA A 87 -9.42 -10.21 1.37
N GLU A 88 -9.07 -8.99 1.75
CA GLU A 88 -9.59 -7.80 1.07
C GLU A 88 -9.13 -7.76 -0.38
N LEU A 89 -7.86 -8.07 -0.63
CA LEU A 89 -7.34 -8.07 -1.99
C LEU A 89 -8.05 -9.11 -2.84
N ALA A 90 -8.25 -10.31 -2.29
CA ALA A 90 -8.94 -11.38 -3.00
C ALA A 90 -10.37 -10.96 -3.33
N ARG A 91 -11.06 -10.35 -2.37
CA ARG A 91 -12.42 -9.86 -2.57
C ARG A 91 -12.47 -8.81 -3.66
N TRP A 92 -11.51 -7.89 -3.64
CA TRP A 92 -11.45 -6.80 -4.62
C TRP A 92 -11.20 -7.34 -6.03
N ILE A 93 -10.28 -8.28 -6.15
CA ILE A 93 -9.98 -8.91 -7.45
C ILE A 93 -11.21 -9.62 -8.00
N ALA A 94 -11.90 -10.38 -7.14
CA ALA A 94 -13.09 -11.10 -7.54
C ALA A 94 -14.21 -10.15 -7.99
N ALA A 95 -14.35 -9.04 -7.29
CA ALA A 95 -15.38 -8.07 -7.62
C ALA A 95 -15.05 -7.31 -8.90
N SER A 96 -13.78 -7.18 -9.22
CA SER A 96 -13.34 -6.44 -10.41
C SER A 96 -13.45 -7.30 -11.68
N GLY A 97 -13.38 -8.58 -11.49
CA GLY A 97 -13.42 -9.52 -12.60
C GLY A 97 -14.80 -9.66 -13.16
#